data_018437ea5fd7933c9daa3b50688fbfe7
#
_entry.id   018437ea5fd7933c9daa3b50688fbfe7
#
_cell.length_a   1.000
_cell.length_b   1.000
_cell.length_c   1.000
_cell.angle_alpha   90.00
_cell.angle_beta   90.00
_cell.angle_gamma   90.00
#
_symmetry.space_group_name_H-M   'P 1'
#
loop_
_entity.id
_entity.type
_entity.pdbx_description
1 polymer ?
#
loop_
_entity_poly.entity_id
_entity_poly.type
_entity_poly.pdbx_seq_one_letter_code
_entity_poly.pdbx_strand_id
1 'polypeptide(L)'
;MSRPTVLITGAAAGIGRAIANRLVQRGARVLLWDVSAPALEQTRDELGDLARAEVVDIADENAIASADMTTWRPTHLVNNAGILGQKRSWLDLEAAEIERLLRINVTGPMLVTKAFLNARALDTPGAIVNMASIAGENGGAPGFAAYGASKGALLALTRAMARDLAPDLRVNALAPGIIQTAMQTGAPGGAANAEAIPLGRAGSAEEVAGAAEWLLLDAPYTSGEVLRVAGGRR
;
A
#
# COMPACT_ATOMS: atom_id res chain seq x y z
N MET A 1 -25.20 2.80 -9.28
CA MET A 1 -24.11 2.02 -8.68
C MET A 1 -23.83 2.59 -7.29
N SER A 2 -23.59 1.76 -6.28
CA SER A 2 -23.24 2.22 -4.94
C SER A 2 -21.88 2.94 -4.98
N ARG A 3 -21.71 3.97 -4.15
CA ARG A 3 -20.45 4.72 -4.04
C ARG A 3 -19.34 3.78 -3.52
N PRO A 4 -18.16 3.69 -4.18
CA PRO A 4 -17.05 2.90 -3.68
C PRO A 4 -16.61 3.39 -2.30
N THR A 5 -16.30 2.46 -1.40
CA THR A 5 -15.65 2.74 -0.11
C THR A 5 -14.33 2.00 -0.07
N VAL A 6 -13.23 2.71 0.14
CA VAL A 6 -11.87 2.17 0.03
C VAL A 6 -11.17 2.26 1.38
N LEU A 7 -10.74 1.13 1.92
CA LEU A 7 -9.85 1.08 3.08
C LEU A 7 -8.41 1.29 2.60
N ILE A 8 -7.68 2.23 3.21
CA ILE A 8 -6.29 2.55 2.86
C ILE A 8 -5.44 2.52 4.12
N THR A 9 -4.43 1.66 4.15
CA THR A 9 -3.45 1.61 5.23
C THR A 9 -2.24 2.49 4.91
N GLY A 10 -1.61 3.11 5.93
CA GLY A 10 -0.52 4.08 5.72
C GLY A 10 -1.01 5.35 5.04
N ALA A 11 -2.19 5.84 5.43
CA ALA A 11 -2.92 6.90 4.73
C ALA A 11 -2.55 8.32 5.17
N ALA A 12 -1.76 8.47 6.24
CA ALA A 12 -1.42 9.78 6.80
C ALA A 12 -0.47 10.60 5.93
N ALA A 13 0.31 9.96 5.05
CA ALA A 13 1.33 10.65 4.25
C ALA A 13 1.64 9.94 2.92
N GLY A 14 2.46 10.57 2.09
CA GLY A 14 3.06 9.98 0.90
C GLY A 14 2.04 9.36 -0.07
N ILE A 15 2.31 8.14 -0.52
CA ILE A 15 1.49 7.46 -1.52
C ILE A 15 0.07 7.20 -1.00
N GLY A 16 -0.09 6.78 0.26
CA GLY A 16 -1.42 6.49 0.83
C GLY A 16 -2.32 7.72 0.87
N ARG A 17 -1.78 8.88 1.29
CA ARG A 17 -2.50 10.16 1.27
C ARG A 17 -2.84 10.60 -0.17
N ALA A 18 -1.91 10.45 -1.10
CA ALA A 18 -2.17 10.79 -2.51
C ALA A 18 -3.27 9.89 -3.11
N ILE A 19 -3.31 8.60 -2.78
CA ILE A 19 -4.38 7.69 -3.18
C ILE A 19 -5.72 8.14 -2.60
N ALA A 20 -5.76 8.48 -1.29
CA ALA A 20 -6.97 8.95 -0.63
C ALA A 20 -7.52 10.22 -1.30
N ASN A 21 -6.66 11.22 -1.57
CA ASN A 21 -7.02 12.44 -2.28
C ASN A 21 -7.68 12.15 -3.65
N ARG A 22 -7.05 11.32 -4.48
CA ARG A 22 -7.58 11.00 -5.80
C ARG A 22 -8.92 10.28 -5.74
N LEU A 23 -9.05 9.32 -4.82
CA LEU A 23 -10.30 8.56 -4.68
C LEU A 23 -11.47 9.45 -4.21
N VAL A 24 -11.21 10.39 -3.29
CA VAL A 24 -12.22 11.37 -2.87
C VAL A 24 -12.62 12.30 -4.04
N GLN A 25 -11.68 12.74 -4.88
CA GLN A 25 -11.98 13.50 -6.10
C GLN A 25 -12.86 12.71 -7.10
N ARG A 26 -12.76 11.36 -7.11
CA ARG A 26 -13.66 10.46 -7.87
C ARG A 26 -14.99 10.21 -7.15
N GLY A 27 -15.23 10.83 -6.01
CA GLY A 27 -16.45 10.69 -5.22
C GLY A 27 -16.50 9.42 -4.36
N ALA A 28 -15.41 8.68 -4.21
CA ALA A 28 -15.33 7.54 -3.32
C ALA A 28 -15.27 7.97 -1.84
N ARG A 29 -15.73 7.11 -0.92
CA ARG A 29 -15.45 7.22 0.49
C ARG A 29 -14.13 6.54 0.81
N VAL A 30 -13.40 7.05 1.80
CA VAL A 30 -12.12 6.46 2.24
C VAL A 30 -12.11 6.22 3.74
N LEU A 31 -11.70 5.01 4.15
CA LEU A 31 -11.36 4.66 5.51
C LEU A 31 -9.83 4.73 5.61
N LEU A 32 -9.32 5.62 6.42
CA LEU A 32 -7.90 5.93 6.53
C LEU A 32 -7.33 5.30 7.79
N TRP A 33 -6.40 4.38 7.65
CA TRP A 33 -5.68 3.77 8.77
C TRP A 33 -4.21 4.16 8.74
N ASP A 34 -3.69 4.60 9.87
CA ASP A 34 -2.27 4.90 10.07
C ASP A 34 -1.93 4.88 11.57
N VAL A 35 -0.67 4.79 11.91
CA VAL A 35 -0.18 4.90 13.29
C VAL A 35 0.06 6.35 13.73
N SER A 36 0.16 7.28 12.79
CA SER A 36 0.46 8.70 13.03
C SER A 36 -0.83 9.51 13.21
N ALA A 37 -1.36 9.58 14.43
CA ALA A 37 -2.62 10.27 14.72
C ALA A 37 -2.66 11.72 14.20
N PRO A 38 -1.69 12.63 14.48
CA PRO A 38 -1.78 14.01 14.04
C PRO A 38 -1.82 14.17 12.50
N ALA A 39 -0.97 13.42 11.78
CA ALA A 39 -0.94 13.49 10.32
C ALA A 39 -2.17 12.82 9.68
N LEU A 40 -2.72 11.81 10.33
CA LEU A 40 -3.93 11.13 9.87
C LEU A 40 -5.16 12.03 10.01
N GLU A 41 -5.30 12.72 11.14
CA GLU A 41 -6.37 13.70 11.36
C GLU A 41 -6.29 14.86 10.37
N GLN A 42 -5.09 15.40 10.13
CA GLN A 42 -4.90 16.42 9.11
C GLN A 42 -5.39 15.93 7.74
N THR A 43 -5.03 14.71 7.35
CA THR A 43 -5.46 14.14 6.07
C THR A 43 -6.98 13.99 6.02
N ARG A 44 -7.61 13.51 7.10
CA ARG A 44 -9.07 13.42 7.21
C ARG A 44 -9.76 14.76 7.06
N ASP A 45 -9.25 15.81 7.75
CA ASP A 45 -9.84 17.15 7.72
C ASP A 45 -9.76 17.78 6.31
N GLU A 46 -8.67 17.58 5.60
CA GLU A 46 -8.51 18.03 4.22
C GLU A 46 -9.46 17.31 3.24
N LEU A 47 -9.81 16.05 3.50
CA LEU A 47 -10.71 15.25 2.66
C LEU A 47 -12.20 15.41 3.01
N GLY A 48 -12.52 15.95 4.19
CA GLY A 48 -13.87 16.24 4.64
C GLY A 48 -14.76 15.00 4.84
N ASP A 49 -16.05 15.16 4.57
CA ASP A 49 -17.09 14.16 4.90
C ASP A 49 -16.96 12.82 4.18
N LEU A 50 -16.11 12.74 3.16
CA LEU A 50 -15.85 11.49 2.44
C LEU A 50 -14.72 10.66 3.08
N ALA A 51 -14.11 11.14 4.16
CA ALA A 51 -13.04 10.46 4.86
C ALA A 51 -13.40 10.15 6.32
N ARG A 52 -13.02 8.96 6.77
CA ARG A 52 -12.96 8.59 8.19
C ARG A 52 -11.57 8.11 8.50
N ALA A 53 -11.06 8.49 9.67
CA ALA A 53 -9.71 8.15 10.10
C ALA A 53 -9.77 7.35 11.40
N GLU A 54 -8.94 6.34 11.51
CA GLU A 54 -8.76 5.55 12.72
C GLU A 54 -7.28 5.20 12.88
N VAL A 55 -6.77 5.36 14.11
CA VAL A 55 -5.37 5.02 14.43
C VAL A 55 -5.26 3.52 14.59
N VAL A 56 -4.63 2.86 13.63
CA VAL A 56 -4.48 1.40 13.60
C VAL A 56 -3.04 1.03 13.29
N ASP A 57 -2.39 0.30 14.19
CA ASP A 57 -1.13 -0.36 13.89
C ASP A 57 -1.41 -1.72 13.22
N ILE A 58 -1.06 -1.86 11.96
CA ILE A 58 -1.25 -3.12 11.22
C ILE A 58 -0.33 -4.26 11.69
N ALA A 59 0.64 -3.98 12.56
CA ALA A 59 1.44 -5.00 13.22
C ALA A 59 0.71 -5.60 14.45
N ASP A 60 -0.35 -4.97 14.94
CA ASP A 60 -1.17 -5.42 16.06
C ASP A 60 -2.50 -6.00 15.58
N GLU A 61 -2.67 -7.32 15.74
CA GLU A 61 -3.91 -8.03 15.36
C GLU A 61 -5.13 -7.54 16.16
N ASN A 62 -4.96 -7.15 17.43
CA ASN A 62 -6.05 -6.63 18.25
C ASN A 62 -6.50 -5.24 17.78
N ALA A 63 -5.55 -4.37 17.39
CA ALA A 63 -5.88 -3.08 16.81
C ALA A 63 -6.68 -3.24 15.52
N ILE A 64 -6.26 -4.16 14.62
CA ILE A 64 -6.99 -4.47 13.39
C ILE A 64 -8.39 -5.01 13.69
N ALA A 65 -8.51 -5.94 14.65
CA ALA A 65 -9.79 -6.56 15.00
C ALA A 65 -10.80 -5.60 15.65
N SER A 66 -10.31 -4.56 16.33
CA SER A 66 -11.13 -3.56 17.02
C SER A 66 -11.57 -2.41 16.12
N ALA A 67 -10.95 -2.25 14.95
CA ALA A 67 -11.19 -1.14 14.05
C ALA A 67 -12.60 -1.18 13.42
N ASP A 68 -13.27 -0.01 13.35
CA ASP A 68 -14.64 0.07 12.82
C ASP A 68 -14.67 0.10 11.30
N MET A 69 -15.01 -1.03 10.72
CA MET A 69 -15.36 -1.13 9.29
C MET A 69 -16.88 -1.36 9.06
N THR A 70 -17.68 -1.37 10.13
CA THR A 70 -19.11 -1.71 10.03
C THR A 70 -19.96 -0.53 9.56
N THR A 71 -19.61 0.69 9.98
CA THR A 71 -20.35 1.91 9.63
C THR A 71 -20.21 2.23 8.14
N TRP A 72 -19.02 2.07 7.57
CA TRP A 72 -18.76 2.20 6.15
C TRP A 72 -18.14 0.91 5.65
N ARG A 73 -18.95 -0.05 5.30
CA ARG A 73 -18.48 -1.35 4.82
C ARG A 73 -17.63 -1.16 3.55
N PRO A 74 -16.32 -1.42 3.60
CA PRO A 74 -15.46 -1.19 2.44
C PRO A 74 -15.76 -2.16 1.31
N THR A 75 -15.62 -1.69 0.09
CA THR A 75 -15.69 -2.50 -1.14
C THR A 75 -14.30 -2.76 -1.73
N HIS A 76 -13.34 -1.90 -1.41
CA HIS A 76 -11.97 -1.95 -1.93
C HIS A 76 -10.95 -1.80 -0.80
N LEU A 77 -9.73 -2.30 -1.03
CA LEU A 77 -8.62 -2.23 -0.08
C LEU A 77 -7.32 -1.80 -0.77
N VAL A 78 -6.56 -0.93 -0.11
CA VAL A 78 -5.18 -0.61 -0.46
C VAL A 78 -4.27 -0.97 0.72
N ASN A 79 -3.53 -2.06 0.60
CA ASN A 79 -2.46 -2.43 1.51
C ASN A 79 -1.21 -1.61 1.17
N ASN A 80 -1.14 -0.38 1.70
CA ASN A 80 -0.03 0.55 1.39
C ASN A 80 0.94 0.72 2.56
N ALA A 81 0.50 0.59 3.81
CA ALA A 81 1.40 0.71 4.96
C ALA A 81 2.61 -0.23 4.85
N GLY A 82 3.77 0.28 5.23
CA GLY A 82 5.00 -0.48 5.20
C GLY A 82 6.20 0.35 5.64
N ILE A 83 7.29 -0.31 5.96
CA ILE A 83 8.55 0.30 6.36
C ILE A 83 9.70 -0.18 5.48
N LEU A 84 10.72 0.66 5.32
CA LEU A 84 11.94 0.32 4.58
C LEU A 84 12.93 -0.50 5.46
N GLY A 85 12.90 -0.29 6.77
CA GLY A 85 13.90 -0.81 7.69
C GLY A 85 15.21 -0.02 7.61
N GLN A 86 16.25 -0.52 8.28
CA GLN A 86 17.57 0.09 8.29
C GLN A 86 18.46 -0.56 7.23
N LYS A 87 19.42 0.22 6.72
CA LYS A 87 20.48 -0.32 5.85
C LYS A 87 21.45 -1.15 6.68
N ARG A 88 21.57 -2.44 6.37
CA ARG A 88 22.44 -3.41 7.08
C ARG A 88 23.29 -4.23 6.11
N SER A 89 24.50 -4.57 6.51
CA SER A 89 25.23 -5.66 5.85
C SER A 89 24.63 -7.00 6.24
N TRP A 90 24.95 -8.06 5.50
CA TRP A 90 24.53 -9.42 5.86
C TRP A 90 25.03 -9.88 7.24
N LEU A 91 26.20 -9.39 7.68
CA LEU A 91 26.79 -9.73 8.96
C LEU A 91 26.13 -9.00 10.14
N ASP A 92 25.47 -7.88 9.88
CA ASP A 92 24.84 -7.01 10.90
C ASP A 92 23.31 -7.19 10.95
N LEU A 93 22.76 -8.16 10.21
CA LEU A 93 21.31 -8.44 10.23
C LEU A 93 20.90 -8.99 11.59
N GLU A 94 19.90 -8.35 12.19
CA GLU A 94 19.31 -8.77 13.46
C GLU A 94 17.93 -9.41 13.23
N ALA A 95 17.68 -10.56 13.85
CA ALA A 95 16.41 -11.29 13.72
C ALA A 95 15.20 -10.42 14.08
N ALA A 96 15.31 -9.65 15.17
CA ALA A 96 14.21 -8.77 15.63
C ALA A 96 13.86 -7.68 14.61
N GLU A 97 14.85 -7.13 13.88
CA GLU A 97 14.60 -6.16 12.82
C GLU A 97 13.92 -6.81 11.61
N ILE A 98 14.38 -8.00 11.22
CA ILE A 98 13.76 -8.78 10.14
C ILE A 98 12.31 -9.13 10.49
N GLU A 99 12.06 -9.65 11.69
CA GLU A 99 10.74 -10.02 12.18
C GLU A 99 9.78 -8.82 12.20
N ARG A 100 10.24 -7.67 12.73
CA ARG A 100 9.46 -6.44 12.73
C ARG A 100 9.09 -5.99 11.32
N LEU A 101 10.05 -6.05 10.39
CA LEU A 101 9.83 -5.65 9.00
C LEU A 101 8.83 -6.59 8.31
N LEU A 102 8.99 -7.90 8.47
CA LEU A 102 8.06 -8.89 7.93
C LEU A 102 6.68 -8.79 8.58
N ARG A 103 6.62 -8.52 9.88
CA ARG A 103 5.37 -8.31 10.61
C ARG A 103 4.56 -7.16 10.01
N ILE A 104 5.20 -6.04 9.71
CA ILE A 104 4.52 -4.87 9.12
C ILE A 104 4.27 -5.07 7.63
N ASN A 105 5.28 -5.47 6.85
CA ASN A 105 5.19 -5.45 5.39
C ASN A 105 4.48 -6.67 4.79
N VAL A 106 4.37 -7.78 5.52
CA VAL A 106 3.81 -9.04 5.01
C VAL A 106 2.63 -9.51 5.85
N THR A 107 2.85 -9.75 7.15
CA THR A 107 1.79 -10.27 8.05
C THR A 107 0.66 -9.26 8.19
N GLY A 108 0.97 -7.97 8.38
CA GLY A 108 -0.01 -6.90 8.49
C GLY A 108 -0.99 -6.85 7.30
N PRO A 109 -0.52 -6.74 6.05
CA PRO A 109 -1.39 -6.84 4.87
C PRO A 109 -2.28 -8.08 4.81
N MET A 110 -1.79 -9.24 5.25
CA MET A 110 -2.60 -10.46 5.31
C MET A 110 -3.71 -10.36 6.36
N LEU A 111 -3.41 -9.84 7.55
CA LEU A 111 -4.38 -9.65 8.63
C LEU A 111 -5.40 -8.57 8.30
N VAL A 112 -4.97 -7.45 7.72
CA VAL A 112 -5.86 -6.39 7.21
C VAL A 112 -6.79 -6.95 6.14
N THR A 113 -6.27 -7.75 5.21
CA THR A 113 -7.10 -8.39 4.18
C THR A 113 -8.13 -9.35 4.80
N LYS A 114 -7.75 -10.17 5.79
CA LYS A 114 -8.68 -11.02 6.53
C LYS A 114 -9.81 -10.21 7.18
N ALA A 115 -9.47 -9.11 7.86
CA ALA A 115 -10.44 -8.23 8.49
C ALA A 115 -11.35 -7.53 7.46
N PHE A 116 -10.79 -7.04 6.36
CA PHE A 116 -11.52 -6.49 5.22
C PHE A 116 -12.52 -7.49 4.65
N LEU A 117 -12.12 -8.73 4.41
CA LEU A 117 -13.00 -9.77 3.87
C LEU A 117 -14.21 -10.06 4.79
N ASN A 118 -14.01 -10.01 6.10
CA ASN A 118 -15.09 -10.19 7.07
C ASN A 118 -16.07 -9.01 7.11
N ALA A 119 -15.60 -7.80 6.86
CA ALA A 119 -16.39 -6.56 6.99
C ALA A 119 -16.96 -6.05 5.67
N ARG A 120 -16.41 -6.45 4.51
CA ARG A 120 -16.74 -5.87 3.20
C ARG A 120 -18.22 -5.98 2.83
N ALA A 121 -18.69 -5.07 1.98
CA ALA A 121 -19.97 -5.19 1.32
C ALA A 121 -19.90 -6.33 0.27
N LEU A 122 -20.82 -7.30 0.36
CA LEU A 122 -20.80 -8.51 -0.48
C LEU A 122 -21.50 -8.31 -1.83
N ASP A 123 -22.40 -7.34 -1.91
CA ASP A 123 -23.25 -7.12 -3.11
C ASP A 123 -22.56 -6.28 -4.20
N THR A 124 -21.29 -5.98 -4.01
CA THR A 124 -20.54 -5.11 -4.93
C THR A 124 -19.18 -5.74 -5.23
N PRO A 125 -18.85 -5.98 -6.52
CA PRO A 125 -17.49 -6.35 -6.90
C PRO A 125 -16.48 -5.34 -6.39
N GLY A 126 -15.34 -5.83 -5.91
CA GLY A 126 -14.31 -4.98 -5.33
C GLY A 126 -12.93 -5.24 -5.92
N ALA A 127 -11.96 -4.51 -5.39
CA ALA A 127 -10.56 -4.72 -5.76
C ALA A 127 -9.62 -4.47 -4.58
N ILE A 128 -8.50 -5.19 -4.58
CA ILE A 128 -7.40 -5.01 -3.65
C ILE A 128 -6.15 -4.59 -4.43
N VAL A 129 -5.45 -3.57 -3.93
CA VAL A 129 -4.14 -3.16 -4.43
C VAL A 129 -3.11 -3.34 -3.32
N ASN A 130 -2.11 -4.16 -3.55
CA ASN A 130 -0.96 -4.34 -2.66
C ASN A 130 0.20 -3.44 -3.09
N MET A 131 0.70 -2.60 -2.20
CA MET A 131 1.85 -1.73 -2.45
C MET A 131 3.14 -2.51 -2.26
N ALA A 132 3.60 -3.15 -3.33
CA ALA A 132 4.89 -3.84 -3.39
C ALA A 132 6.04 -2.83 -3.63
N SER A 133 7.01 -3.17 -4.43
CA SER A 133 8.13 -2.33 -4.91
C SER A 133 8.86 -3.08 -6.02
N ILE A 134 9.57 -2.37 -6.90
CA ILE A 134 10.56 -3.01 -7.79
C ILE A 134 11.64 -3.75 -7.01
N ALA A 135 11.90 -3.37 -5.74
CA ALA A 135 12.80 -4.09 -4.85
C ALA A 135 12.39 -5.56 -4.61
N GLY A 136 11.10 -5.87 -4.72
CA GLY A 136 10.60 -7.24 -4.65
C GLY A 136 10.95 -8.10 -5.86
N GLU A 137 11.31 -7.48 -6.99
CA GLU A 137 11.70 -8.18 -8.23
C GLU A 137 13.22 -8.25 -8.39
N ASN A 138 13.93 -7.17 -8.07
CA ASN A 138 15.38 -7.04 -8.31
C ASN A 138 16.24 -7.14 -7.04
N GLY A 139 15.63 -7.39 -5.87
CA GLY A 139 16.32 -7.48 -4.57
C GLY A 139 16.56 -6.13 -3.89
N GLY A 140 16.28 -5.00 -4.57
CA GLY A 140 16.44 -3.67 -4.00
C GLY A 140 17.88 -3.15 -3.97
N ALA A 141 18.10 -2.05 -3.26
CA ALA A 141 19.41 -1.47 -3.08
C ALA A 141 20.28 -2.31 -2.10
N PRO A 142 21.62 -2.32 -2.25
CA PRO A 142 22.51 -3.01 -1.32
C PRO A 142 22.24 -2.59 0.13
N GLY A 143 22.12 -3.58 1.02
CA GLY A 143 21.85 -3.39 2.44
C GLY A 143 20.35 -3.37 2.81
N PHE A 144 19.44 -3.59 1.86
CA PHE A 144 17.99 -3.66 2.10
C PHE A 144 17.39 -5.04 1.74
N ALA A 145 18.16 -6.11 1.97
CA ALA A 145 17.74 -7.46 1.60
C ALA A 145 16.41 -7.88 2.23
N ALA A 146 16.19 -7.62 3.53
CA ALA A 146 14.94 -7.92 4.21
C ALA A 146 13.73 -7.17 3.62
N TYR A 147 13.94 -5.89 3.23
CA TYR A 147 12.91 -5.12 2.53
C TYR A 147 12.58 -5.72 1.16
N GLY A 148 13.60 -6.02 0.34
CA GLY A 148 13.42 -6.68 -0.95
C GLY A 148 12.63 -7.98 -0.82
N ALA A 149 13.02 -8.84 0.15
CA ALA A 149 12.32 -10.09 0.46
C ALA A 149 10.85 -9.86 0.84
N SER A 150 10.56 -8.88 1.71
CA SER A 150 9.19 -8.55 2.12
C SER A 150 8.33 -8.08 0.95
N LYS A 151 8.89 -7.30 0.04
CA LYS A 151 8.19 -6.81 -1.15
C LYS A 151 8.02 -7.91 -2.22
N GLY A 152 8.97 -8.86 -2.31
CA GLY A 152 8.82 -10.08 -3.09
C GLY A 152 7.69 -10.98 -2.57
N ALA A 153 7.55 -11.09 -1.25
CA ALA A 153 6.43 -11.82 -0.64
C ALA A 153 5.07 -11.22 -1.05
N LEU A 154 4.93 -9.88 -1.11
CA LEU A 154 3.69 -9.24 -1.57
C LEU A 154 3.38 -9.52 -3.05
N LEU A 155 4.39 -9.70 -3.91
CA LEU A 155 4.19 -10.07 -5.31
C LEU A 155 3.59 -11.49 -5.43
N ALA A 156 4.11 -12.43 -4.64
CA ALA A 156 3.59 -13.80 -4.58
C ALA A 156 2.19 -13.83 -3.97
N LEU A 157 2.00 -13.12 -2.85
CA LEU A 157 0.71 -13.00 -2.17
C LEU A 157 -0.38 -12.43 -3.09
N THR A 158 -0.07 -11.42 -3.88
CA THR A 158 -1.00 -10.82 -4.85
C THR A 158 -1.54 -11.86 -5.83
N ARG A 159 -0.66 -12.71 -6.37
CA ARG A 159 -1.06 -13.77 -7.32
C ARG A 159 -1.89 -14.87 -6.65
N ALA A 160 -1.57 -15.24 -5.41
CA ALA A 160 -2.37 -16.18 -4.63
C ALA A 160 -3.77 -15.61 -4.36
N MET A 161 -3.84 -14.41 -3.79
CA MET A 161 -5.11 -13.75 -3.48
C MET A 161 -5.98 -13.54 -4.73
N ALA A 162 -5.38 -13.23 -5.89
CA ALA A 162 -6.12 -13.05 -7.13
C ALA A 162 -6.87 -14.31 -7.57
N ARG A 163 -6.34 -15.50 -7.27
CA ARG A 163 -6.99 -16.78 -7.54
C ARG A 163 -8.01 -17.14 -6.47
N ASP A 164 -7.64 -16.94 -5.21
CA ASP A 164 -8.43 -17.38 -4.07
C ASP A 164 -9.69 -16.52 -3.87
N LEU A 165 -9.65 -15.23 -4.27
CA LEU A 165 -10.72 -14.27 -4.02
C LEU A 165 -11.58 -13.98 -5.28
N ALA A 166 -11.26 -14.59 -6.40
CA ALA A 166 -12.09 -14.52 -7.60
C ALA A 166 -13.38 -15.35 -7.41
N PRO A 167 -14.52 -14.98 -8.03
CA PRO A 167 -14.71 -13.82 -8.93
C PRO A 167 -15.04 -12.51 -8.20
N ASP A 168 -15.18 -12.51 -6.88
CA ASP A 168 -15.73 -11.41 -6.09
C ASP A 168 -14.77 -10.21 -6.00
N LEU A 169 -13.46 -10.47 -6.00
CA LEU A 169 -12.43 -9.47 -5.88
C LEU A 169 -11.34 -9.65 -6.94
N ARG A 170 -10.91 -8.54 -7.52
CA ARG A 170 -9.67 -8.45 -8.29
C ARG A 170 -8.54 -8.06 -7.35
N VAL A 171 -7.37 -8.65 -7.50
CA VAL A 171 -6.20 -8.33 -6.67
C VAL A 171 -5.01 -8.07 -7.56
N ASN A 172 -4.40 -6.89 -7.42
CA ASN A 172 -3.21 -6.51 -8.17
C ASN A 172 -2.16 -5.88 -7.25
N ALA A 173 -0.92 -5.81 -7.70
CA ALA A 173 0.14 -5.09 -7.02
C ALA A 173 0.59 -3.88 -7.83
N LEU A 174 0.99 -2.82 -7.12
CA LEU A 174 1.84 -1.78 -7.65
C LEU A 174 3.28 -2.03 -7.20
N ALA A 175 4.22 -1.85 -8.11
CA ALA A 175 5.66 -1.92 -7.84
C ALA A 175 6.30 -0.55 -8.14
N PRO A 176 6.23 0.41 -7.19
CA PRO A 176 6.89 1.70 -7.34
C PRO A 176 8.41 1.55 -7.39
N GLY A 177 9.04 2.46 -8.14
CA GLY A 177 10.48 2.69 -8.10
C GLY A 177 10.85 3.70 -7.02
N ILE A 178 11.72 4.65 -7.38
CA ILE A 178 12.08 5.78 -6.51
C ILE A 178 10.98 6.83 -6.61
N ILE A 179 10.27 7.06 -5.51
CA ILE A 179 9.15 8.02 -5.40
C ILE A 179 9.50 9.07 -4.35
N GLN A 180 9.29 10.34 -4.66
CA GLN A 180 9.52 11.47 -3.75
C GLN A 180 8.54 11.44 -2.58
N THR A 181 8.94 10.79 -1.48
CA THR A 181 8.18 10.69 -0.23
C THR A 181 9.12 10.79 0.96
N ALA A 182 8.58 11.05 2.15
CA ALA A 182 9.38 11.10 3.39
C ALA A 182 10.13 9.77 3.67
N MET A 183 9.63 8.65 3.23
CA MET A 183 10.31 7.35 3.32
C MET A 183 11.65 7.34 2.55
N GLN A 184 11.75 8.09 1.46
CA GLN A 184 12.95 8.19 0.63
C GLN A 184 13.93 9.26 1.10
N THR A 185 13.49 10.30 1.81
CA THR A 185 14.40 11.36 2.32
C THR A 185 15.38 10.82 3.37
N GLY A 186 15.08 9.72 4.03
CA GLY A 186 15.98 8.99 4.93
C GLY A 186 16.81 7.88 4.26
N ALA A 187 16.58 7.57 2.98
CA ALA A 187 17.28 6.51 2.28
C ALA A 187 18.53 7.04 1.57
N PRO A 188 19.70 6.38 1.69
CA PRO A 188 20.89 6.74 0.92
C PRO A 188 20.58 6.64 -0.58
N GLY A 189 20.69 7.76 -1.30
CA GLY A 189 20.48 7.81 -2.76
C GLY A 189 19.14 8.34 -3.24
N GLY A 190 18.27 8.84 -2.35
CA GLY A 190 16.93 9.35 -2.75
C GLY A 190 16.97 10.49 -3.78
N ALA A 191 17.86 11.44 -3.66
CA ALA A 191 18.05 12.53 -4.64
C ALA A 191 19.16 12.25 -5.68
N ALA A 192 20.14 11.38 -5.34
CA ALA A 192 21.36 11.19 -6.12
C ALA A 192 21.22 10.17 -7.28
N ASN A 193 20.10 9.49 -7.43
CA ASN A 193 19.93 8.40 -8.41
C ASN A 193 18.98 8.71 -9.57
N ALA A 194 18.70 9.98 -9.86
CA ALA A 194 17.88 10.34 -11.02
C ALA A 194 18.49 9.83 -12.35
N GLU A 195 19.83 9.81 -12.43
CA GLU A 195 20.56 9.27 -13.59
C GLU A 195 20.36 7.76 -13.81
N ALA A 196 20.04 7.02 -12.74
CA ALA A 196 19.75 5.58 -12.84
C ALA A 196 18.29 5.30 -13.21
N ILE A 197 17.47 6.33 -13.41
CA ILE A 197 16.07 6.22 -13.82
C ILE A 197 15.97 6.61 -15.31
N PRO A 198 15.53 5.72 -16.20
CA PRO A 198 15.45 6.06 -17.63
C PRO A 198 14.65 7.32 -17.96
N LEU A 199 13.60 7.63 -17.18
CA LEU A 199 12.87 8.92 -17.33
C LEU A 199 13.60 10.12 -16.71
N GLY A 200 14.82 9.98 -16.18
CA GLY A 200 15.67 11.05 -15.67
C GLY A 200 15.19 11.73 -14.39
N ARG A 201 14.15 11.22 -13.73
CA ARG A 201 13.61 11.79 -12.48
C ARG A 201 12.97 10.73 -11.60
N ALA A 202 12.88 11.01 -10.32
CA ALA A 202 12.01 10.26 -9.43
C ALA A 202 10.53 10.48 -9.77
N GLY A 203 9.70 9.48 -9.48
CA GLY A 203 8.23 9.61 -9.58
C GLY A 203 7.67 10.41 -8.41
N SER A 204 6.42 10.87 -8.55
CA SER A 204 5.66 11.48 -7.47
C SER A 204 4.68 10.48 -6.83
N ALA A 205 4.19 10.80 -5.63
CA ALA A 205 3.14 10.03 -4.97
C ALA A 205 1.85 10.00 -5.81
N GLU A 206 1.54 11.10 -6.50
CA GLU A 206 0.37 11.27 -7.36
C GLU A 206 0.42 10.36 -8.59
N GLU A 207 1.60 10.11 -9.15
CA GLU A 207 1.77 9.19 -10.29
C GLU A 207 1.46 7.73 -9.87
N VAL A 208 1.89 7.33 -8.67
CA VAL A 208 1.53 6.02 -8.09
C VAL A 208 0.05 5.96 -7.74
N ALA A 209 -0.50 7.05 -7.19
CA ALA A 209 -1.92 7.13 -6.85
C ALA A 209 -2.83 7.03 -8.08
N GLY A 210 -2.43 7.60 -9.22
CA GLY A 210 -3.15 7.44 -10.49
C GLY A 210 -3.24 5.98 -10.95
N ALA A 211 -2.15 5.23 -10.80
CA ALA A 211 -2.12 3.81 -11.11
C ALA A 211 -2.99 2.98 -10.13
N ALA A 212 -2.99 3.33 -8.83
CA ALA A 212 -3.84 2.70 -7.84
C ALA A 212 -5.33 2.94 -8.13
N GLU A 213 -5.71 4.16 -8.43
CA GLU A 213 -7.07 4.53 -8.81
C GLU A 213 -7.55 3.70 -10.01
N TRP A 214 -6.75 3.62 -11.09
CA TRP A 214 -7.08 2.85 -12.27
C TRP A 214 -7.29 1.36 -11.95
N LEU A 215 -6.38 0.73 -11.18
CA LEU A 215 -6.50 -0.68 -10.79
C LEU A 215 -7.74 -0.94 -9.92
N LEU A 216 -8.10 0.01 -9.04
CA LEU A 216 -9.26 -0.13 -8.18
C LEU A 216 -10.57 0.03 -8.96
N LEU A 217 -10.69 1.06 -9.81
CA LEU A 217 -11.98 1.52 -10.33
C LEU A 217 -12.20 1.22 -11.82
N ASP A 218 -11.13 1.23 -12.64
CA ASP A 218 -11.25 1.29 -14.10
C ASP A 218 -10.58 0.12 -14.84
N ALA A 219 -10.10 -0.92 -14.11
CA ALA A 219 -9.42 -2.10 -14.68
C ALA A 219 -10.22 -3.41 -14.46
N PRO A 220 -11.42 -3.58 -15.04
CA PRO A 220 -12.35 -4.65 -14.65
C PRO A 220 -11.88 -6.07 -15.02
N TYR A 221 -10.93 -6.20 -15.93
CA TYR A 221 -10.41 -7.51 -16.38
C TYR A 221 -8.93 -7.70 -16.05
N THR A 222 -8.42 -6.93 -15.05
CA THR A 222 -7.02 -7.02 -14.58
C THR A 222 -6.99 -7.58 -13.17
N SER A 223 -6.42 -8.78 -12.98
CA SER A 223 -6.25 -9.45 -11.69
C SER A 223 -5.01 -10.34 -11.70
N GLY A 224 -4.25 -10.35 -10.60
CA GLY A 224 -3.00 -11.10 -10.46
C GLY A 224 -1.77 -10.40 -11.02
N GLU A 225 -1.91 -9.17 -11.51
CA GLU A 225 -0.86 -8.43 -12.19
C GLU A 225 -0.02 -7.57 -11.25
N VAL A 226 1.20 -7.28 -11.71
CA VAL A 226 2.14 -6.35 -11.06
C VAL A 226 2.39 -5.19 -12.01
N LEU A 227 1.86 -4.03 -11.69
CA LEU A 227 2.08 -2.81 -12.47
C LEU A 227 3.25 -2.02 -11.90
N ARG A 228 4.33 -1.88 -12.68
CA ARG A 228 5.49 -1.07 -12.29
C ARG A 228 5.23 0.41 -12.56
N VAL A 229 5.47 1.25 -11.52
CA VAL A 229 5.46 2.70 -11.60
C VAL A 229 6.87 3.18 -11.24
N ALA A 230 7.83 2.99 -12.15
CA ALA A 230 9.25 3.02 -11.82
C ALA A 230 10.12 3.83 -12.82
N GLY A 231 9.51 4.58 -13.74
CA GLY A 231 10.25 5.42 -14.70
C GLY A 231 11.19 4.63 -15.63
N GLY A 232 10.88 3.36 -15.92
CA GLY A 232 11.70 2.47 -16.73
C GLY A 232 12.72 1.63 -15.96
N ARG A 233 12.86 1.80 -14.63
CA ARG A 233 13.69 0.90 -13.80
C ARG A 233 13.07 -0.50 -13.73
N ARG A 234 13.94 -1.49 -13.72
CA ARG A 234 13.63 -2.90 -13.54
C ARG A 234 14.34 -3.47 -12.33
#